data_e42af09710655d52f165ac0f43387435
#
_entry.id   e42af09710655d52f165ac0f43387435
#
_cell.length_a   1.000
_cell.length_b   1.000
_cell.length_c   1.000
_cell.angle_alpha   90.00
_cell.angle_beta   90.00
_cell.angle_gamma   90.00
#
_symmetry.space_group_name_H-M   'P 1'
#
loop_
_entity.id
_entity.type
_entity.pdbx_description
1 polymer ?
#
loop_
_entity_poly.entity_id
_entity_poly.type
_entity_poly.pdbx_seq_one_letter_code
_entity_poly.pdbx_strand_id
1 'polypeptide(L)'
;MLAITPRQARTDFRNRLEMDSIKINIQVVSRYEASSILTSPQQCSEVSFLISIGAPEDDLPDGYSNVTYRKRLLFGDTETAEHGASESDIKYLIDVANELNGSTAKVLIHCEAGVSRSSAAALILYTCLLGQGSERKAMDRVLHQRPIARPNRRMVEIADKLLGREGRLIRVLE
;
A
#
# COMPACT_ATOMS: atom_id res chain seq x y z
N MET A 1 4.38 -33.60 -15.15
CA MET A 1 3.63 -32.43 -15.64
C MET A 1 2.16 -32.58 -15.21
N LEU A 2 1.72 -31.89 -14.17
CA LEU A 2 0.32 -31.95 -13.68
C LEU A 2 -0.54 -31.10 -14.61
N ALA A 3 -1.54 -31.71 -15.23
CA ALA A 3 -2.47 -31.02 -16.11
C ALA A 3 -3.39 -30.10 -15.29
N ILE A 4 -3.44 -28.81 -15.64
CA ILE A 4 -4.34 -27.82 -15.05
C ILE A 4 -5.77 -28.19 -15.45
N THR A 5 -6.69 -28.31 -14.48
CA THR A 5 -8.08 -28.58 -14.77
C THR A 5 -8.77 -27.39 -15.45
N PRO A 6 -9.83 -27.60 -16.26
CA PRO A 6 -10.58 -26.49 -16.88
C PRO A 6 -11.15 -25.48 -15.88
N ARG A 7 -11.44 -25.92 -14.65
CA ARG A 7 -11.92 -25.07 -13.55
C ARG A 7 -10.79 -24.18 -13.03
N GLN A 8 -9.58 -24.70 -12.86
CA GLN A 8 -8.38 -23.94 -12.49
C GLN A 8 -8.01 -22.92 -13.57
N ALA A 9 -8.02 -23.34 -14.85
CA ALA A 9 -7.75 -22.45 -15.96
C ALA A 9 -8.76 -21.28 -16.05
N ARG A 10 -10.06 -21.52 -15.77
CA ARG A 10 -11.08 -20.45 -15.72
C ARG A 10 -10.87 -19.52 -14.53
N THR A 11 -10.46 -20.03 -13.37
CA THR A 11 -10.15 -19.23 -12.19
C THR A 11 -8.92 -18.37 -12.43
N ASP A 12 -7.87 -18.93 -13.04
CA ASP A 12 -6.65 -18.22 -13.38
C ASP A 12 -6.87 -17.15 -14.44
N PHE A 13 -7.73 -17.43 -15.44
CA PHE A 13 -8.12 -16.47 -16.46
C PHE A 13 -8.95 -15.31 -15.89
N ARG A 14 -9.94 -15.62 -15.04
CA ARG A 14 -10.73 -14.62 -14.33
C ARG A 14 -9.86 -13.76 -13.41
N ASN A 15 -8.94 -14.38 -12.66
CA ASN A 15 -7.98 -13.71 -11.81
C ASN A 15 -7.03 -12.80 -12.60
N ARG A 16 -6.61 -13.19 -13.81
CA ARG A 16 -5.82 -12.36 -14.72
C ARG A 16 -6.61 -11.15 -15.24
N LEU A 17 -7.86 -11.35 -15.65
CA LEU A 17 -8.72 -10.24 -16.13
C LEU A 17 -9.02 -9.23 -15.02
N GLU A 18 -9.20 -9.70 -13.77
CA GLU A 18 -9.42 -8.83 -12.61
C GLU A 18 -8.13 -8.13 -12.16
N MET A 19 -6.95 -8.73 -12.39
CA MET A 19 -5.66 -8.04 -12.16
C MET A 19 -5.44 -6.86 -13.12
N ASP A 20 -5.94 -6.96 -14.36
CA ASP A 20 -5.84 -5.89 -15.38
C ASP A 20 -6.84 -4.74 -15.14
N SER A 21 -7.81 -4.88 -14.24
CA SER A 21 -8.84 -3.85 -14.01
C SER A 21 -8.36 -2.68 -13.15
N ILE A 22 -7.33 -2.88 -12.30
CA ILE A 22 -6.77 -1.81 -11.47
C ILE A 22 -5.67 -1.10 -12.24
N LYS A 23 -5.95 0.12 -12.70
CA LYS A 23 -4.98 0.99 -13.39
C LYS A 23 -4.13 1.83 -12.44
N ILE A 24 -4.18 1.52 -11.13
CA ILE A 24 -3.40 2.21 -10.11
C ILE A 24 -2.11 1.42 -9.88
N ASN A 25 -1.00 2.10 -10.05
CA ASN A 25 0.33 1.58 -9.74
C ASN A 25 0.78 2.12 -8.37
N ILE A 26 0.86 1.25 -7.38
CA ILE A 26 1.34 1.61 -6.04
C ILE A 26 2.79 1.14 -5.93
N GLN A 27 3.71 2.06 -5.68
CA GLN A 27 5.13 1.78 -5.50
C GLN A 27 5.54 2.02 -4.03
N VAL A 28 6.10 0.98 -3.41
CA VAL A 28 6.59 1.01 -2.01
C VAL A 28 8.11 1.16 -2.00
N VAL A 29 8.60 2.19 -1.31
CA VAL A 29 10.02 2.52 -1.27
C VAL A 29 10.47 2.96 0.13
N SER A 30 11.79 2.98 0.37
CA SER A 30 12.41 3.65 1.51
C SER A 30 12.41 5.17 1.33
N ARG A 31 12.73 5.93 2.40
CA ARG A 31 12.91 7.39 2.32
C ARG A 31 14.01 7.78 1.34
N TYR A 32 15.12 7.02 1.33
CA TYR A 32 16.23 7.26 0.43
C TYR A 32 15.85 7.04 -1.04
N GLU A 33 15.17 5.92 -1.35
CA GLU A 33 14.66 5.65 -2.70
C GLU A 33 13.62 6.69 -3.13
N ALA A 34 12.75 7.15 -2.20
CA ALA A 34 11.82 8.23 -2.46
C ALA A 34 12.55 9.54 -2.83
N SER A 35 13.62 9.92 -2.09
CA SER A 35 14.43 11.09 -2.42
C SER A 35 14.99 11.00 -3.84
N SER A 36 15.51 9.85 -4.23
CA SER A 36 16.06 9.63 -5.59
C SER A 36 15.00 9.81 -6.69
N ILE A 37 13.77 9.29 -6.45
CA ILE A 37 12.64 9.43 -7.39
C ILE A 37 12.17 10.88 -7.47
N LEU A 38 11.98 11.52 -6.31
CA LEU A 38 11.36 12.84 -6.20
C LEU A 38 12.28 13.98 -6.66
N THR A 39 13.60 13.79 -6.64
CA THR A 39 14.59 14.74 -7.16
C THR A 39 14.90 14.54 -8.65
N SER A 40 14.47 13.42 -9.23
CA SER A 40 14.53 13.18 -10.69
C SER A 40 13.31 13.81 -11.37
N PRO A 41 13.46 14.85 -12.21
CA PRO A 41 12.32 15.51 -12.86
C PRO A 41 11.44 14.53 -13.66
N GLN A 42 12.05 13.59 -14.36
CA GLN A 42 11.34 12.59 -15.16
C GLN A 42 10.52 11.65 -14.28
N GLN A 43 11.13 11.06 -13.24
CA GLN A 43 10.47 10.09 -12.38
C GLN A 43 9.40 10.75 -11.49
N CYS A 44 9.70 11.95 -10.97
CA CYS A 44 8.78 12.73 -10.16
C CYS A 44 7.51 13.11 -10.93
N SER A 45 7.64 13.47 -12.22
CA SER A 45 6.50 13.84 -13.05
C SER A 45 5.47 12.71 -13.26
N GLU A 46 5.88 11.45 -13.06
CA GLU A 46 4.99 10.30 -13.12
C GLU A 46 4.21 10.07 -11.83
N VAL A 47 4.65 10.64 -10.70
CA VAL A 47 4.01 10.43 -9.39
C VAL A 47 2.76 11.29 -9.29
N SER A 48 1.59 10.64 -9.28
CA SER A 48 0.29 11.30 -9.14
C SER A 48 -0.01 11.67 -7.67
N PHE A 49 0.39 10.81 -6.74
CA PHE A 49 0.13 10.98 -5.31
C PHE A 49 1.27 10.42 -4.46
N LEU A 50 1.67 11.17 -3.44
CA LEU A 50 2.73 10.77 -2.50
C LEU A 50 2.16 10.57 -1.10
N ILE A 51 2.37 9.39 -0.52
CA ILE A 51 2.12 9.11 0.90
C ILE A 51 3.47 8.94 1.60
N SER A 52 3.77 9.88 2.50
CA SER A 52 4.98 9.89 3.29
C SER A 52 4.66 9.53 4.73
N ILE A 53 5.23 8.45 5.26
CA ILE A 53 4.95 7.96 6.61
C ILE A 53 6.24 7.98 7.44
N GLY A 54 6.21 8.66 8.57
CA GLY A 54 7.35 8.73 9.48
C GLY A 54 6.92 9.13 10.88
N ALA A 55 7.83 8.93 11.84
CA ALA A 55 7.68 9.51 13.17
C ALA A 55 7.81 11.05 13.11
N PRO A 56 7.34 11.79 14.12
CA PRO A 56 7.43 13.24 14.14
C PRO A 56 8.85 13.80 13.95
N GLU A 57 9.85 13.06 14.41
CA GLU A 57 11.27 13.39 14.31
C GLU A 57 11.94 12.95 13.00
N ASP A 58 11.25 12.12 12.18
CA ASP A 58 11.82 11.63 10.92
C ASP A 58 11.80 12.74 9.85
N ASP A 59 12.91 12.88 9.13
CA ASP A 59 13.02 13.80 8.02
C ASP A 59 12.10 13.42 6.85
N LEU A 60 11.68 14.44 6.10
CA LEU A 60 11.04 14.25 4.80
C LEU A 60 12.08 13.79 3.76
N PRO A 61 11.66 13.06 2.71
CA PRO A 61 12.54 12.80 1.58
C PRO A 61 12.83 14.10 0.81
N ASP A 62 14.04 14.21 0.25
CA ASP A 62 14.36 15.28 -0.66
C ASP A 62 13.37 15.30 -1.83
N GLY A 63 12.97 16.47 -2.26
CA GLY A 63 11.98 16.62 -3.32
C GLY A 63 10.52 16.36 -2.90
N TYR A 64 10.22 16.19 -1.60
CA TYR A 64 8.85 16.00 -1.11
C TYR A 64 7.86 17.04 -1.66
N SER A 65 8.28 18.30 -1.74
CA SER A 65 7.43 19.40 -2.23
C SER A 65 7.21 19.39 -3.74
N ASN A 66 7.92 18.59 -4.49
CA ASN A 66 7.79 18.50 -5.95
C ASN A 66 6.52 17.79 -6.41
N VAL A 67 5.88 17.00 -5.54
CA VAL A 67 4.61 16.34 -5.83
C VAL A 67 3.45 17.22 -5.34
N THR A 68 2.53 17.57 -6.22
CA THR A 68 1.39 18.44 -5.90
C THR A 68 0.45 17.78 -4.89
N TYR A 69 0.06 16.55 -5.14
CA TYR A 69 -0.83 15.81 -4.25
C TYR A 69 0.00 14.91 -3.33
N ARG A 70 0.16 15.34 -2.09
CA ARG A 70 0.96 14.63 -1.10
C ARG A 70 0.38 14.68 0.28
N LYS A 71 0.63 13.65 1.07
CA LYS A 71 0.23 13.58 2.49
C LYS A 71 1.37 13.05 3.33
N ARG A 72 1.64 13.73 4.43
CA ARG A 72 2.48 13.23 5.52
C ARG A 72 1.59 12.65 6.61
N LEU A 73 1.84 11.39 6.98
CA LEU A 73 1.27 10.72 8.15
C LEU A 73 2.36 10.61 9.22
N LEU A 74 2.04 10.99 10.45
CA LEU A 74 3.01 11.10 11.54
C LEU A 74 2.72 10.10 12.65
N PHE A 75 3.41 8.97 12.62
CA PHE A 75 3.40 7.95 13.67
C PHE A 75 4.63 7.05 13.59
N GLY A 76 5.02 6.46 14.73
CA GLY A 76 6.16 5.55 14.82
C GLY A 76 5.88 4.17 14.20
N ASP A 77 6.94 3.45 13.88
CA ASP A 77 6.85 2.05 13.42
C ASP A 77 6.76 1.11 14.63
N THR A 78 5.61 1.12 15.28
CA THR A 78 5.33 0.35 16.49
C THR A 78 3.92 -0.22 16.44
N GLU A 79 3.67 -1.23 17.25
CA GLU A 79 2.35 -1.84 17.45
C GLU A 79 1.60 -1.24 18.65
N THR A 80 2.23 -0.32 19.40
CA THR A 80 1.60 0.34 20.55
C THR A 80 0.63 1.44 20.11
N ALA A 81 -0.42 1.66 20.89
CA ALA A 81 -1.41 2.71 20.60
C ALA A 81 -0.86 4.12 20.78
N GLU A 82 0.10 4.29 21.69
CA GLU A 82 0.62 5.60 22.08
C GLU A 82 1.44 6.28 20.97
N HIS A 83 2.25 5.50 20.24
CA HIS A 83 3.16 6.03 19.23
C HIS A 83 2.92 5.46 17.83
N GLY A 84 2.06 4.45 17.70
CA GLY A 84 1.71 3.82 16.43
C GLY A 84 0.57 4.51 15.72
N ALA A 85 0.19 3.96 14.57
CA ALA A 85 -0.92 4.46 13.76
C ALA A 85 -2.23 4.53 14.55
N SER A 86 -3.01 5.58 14.32
CA SER A 86 -4.36 5.77 14.83
C SER A 86 -5.43 5.27 13.84
N GLU A 87 -6.68 5.14 14.31
CA GLU A 87 -7.82 4.85 13.42
C GLU A 87 -8.00 5.94 12.35
N SER A 88 -7.72 7.21 12.67
CA SER A 88 -7.83 8.31 11.70
C SER A 88 -6.78 8.23 10.59
N ASP A 89 -5.56 7.75 10.89
CA ASP A 89 -4.54 7.53 9.87
C ASP A 89 -4.95 6.44 8.88
N ILE A 90 -5.51 5.35 9.40
CA ILE A 90 -5.95 4.22 8.57
C ILE A 90 -7.21 4.59 7.78
N LYS A 91 -8.15 5.32 8.38
CA LYS A 91 -9.32 5.83 7.67
C LYS A 91 -8.91 6.73 6.51
N TYR A 92 -7.91 7.60 6.70
CA TYR A 92 -7.37 8.41 5.62
C TYR A 92 -6.86 7.56 4.44
N LEU A 93 -6.12 6.47 4.71
CA LEU A 93 -5.66 5.55 3.66
C LEU A 93 -6.83 4.89 2.92
N ILE A 94 -7.88 4.50 3.63
CA ILE A 94 -9.10 3.92 3.04
C ILE A 94 -9.80 4.96 2.15
N ASP A 95 -9.93 6.19 2.62
CA ASP A 95 -10.55 7.29 1.86
C ASP A 95 -9.76 7.59 0.58
N VAL A 96 -8.43 7.62 0.63
CA VAL A 96 -7.56 7.76 -0.56
C VAL A 96 -7.80 6.63 -1.55
N ALA A 97 -7.89 5.37 -1.09
CA ALA A 97 -8.16 4.25 -1.98
C ALA A 97 -9.53 4.38 -2.67
N ASN A 98 -10.55 4.84 -1.95
CA ASN A 98 -11.89 5.06 -2.50
C ASN A 98 -11.90 6.18 -3.56
N GLU A 99 -11.19 7.28 -3.31
CA GLU A 99 -11.05 8.39 -4.26
C GLU A 99 -10.28 7.98 -5.54
N LEU A 100 -9.28 7.13 -5.40
CA LEU A 100 -8.49 6.63 -6.52
C LEU A 100 -9.21 5.55 -7.34
N ASN A 101 -10.25 4.94 -6.80
CA ASN A 101 -10.94 3.82 -7.44
C ASN A 101 -11.48 4.21 -8.82
N GLY A 102 -11.15 3.41 -9.84
CA GLY A 102 -11.52 3.66 -11.23
C GLY A 102 -10.65 4.68 -11.97
N SER A 103 -9.68 5.31 -11.30
CA SER A 103 -8.72 6.23 -11.92
C SER A 103 -7.46 5.51 -12.43
N THR A 104 -6.62 6.25 -13.15
CA THR A 104 -5.25 5.83 -13.48
C THR A 104 -4.30 6.72 -12.69
N ALA A 105 -3.54 6.14 -11.77
CA ALA A 105 -2.62 6.89 -10.93
C ALA A 105 -1.37 6.08 -10.57
N LYS A 106 -0.24 6.77 -10.40
CA LYS A 106 0.96 6.24 -9.77
C LYS A 106 1.06 6.81 -8.35
N VAL A 107 0.91 5.95 -7.37
CA VAL A 107 0.99 6.28 -5.94
C VAL A 107 2.35 5.85 -5.42
N LEU A 108 3.15 6.80 -4.95
CA LEU A 108 4.41 6.53 -4.27
C LEU A 108 4.17 6.52 -2.76
N ILE A 109 4.53 5.43 -2.10
CA ILE A 109 4.40 5.30 -0.64
C ILE A 109 5.77 4.99 -0.06
N HIS A 110 6.22 5.80 0.89
CA HIS A 110 7.45 5.52 1.60
C HIS A 110 7.27 5.60 3.13
N CYS A 111 8.12 4.89 3.83
CA CYS A 111 8.48 5.11 5.23
C CYS A 111 10.00 5.16 5.32
N GLU A 112 10.61 5.03 6.51
CA GLU A 112 12.07 5.09 6.62
C GLU A 112 12.75 3.98 5.80
N ALA A 113 12.43 2.72 6.08
CA ALA A 113 13.07 1.56 5.44
C ALA A 113 12.32 1.01 4.21
N GLY A 114 11.05 1.41 3.98
CA GLY A 114 10.23 0.83 2.92
C GLY A 114 9.81 -0.63 3.19
N VAL A 115 9.70 -1.03 4.45
CA VAL A 115 9.47 -2.43 4.83
C VAL A 115 8.16 -2.63 5.59
N SER A 116 7.86 -1.77 6.57
CA SER A 116 6.78 -1.99 7.53
C SER A 116 5.58 -1.07 7.29
N ARG A 117 5.66 0.22 7.66
CA ARG A 117 4.55 1.20 7.55
C ARG A 117 4.08 1.41 6.11
N SER A 118 5.00 1.59 5.17
CA SER A 118 4.66 1.81 3.75
C SER A 118 4.08 0.57 3.09
N SER A 119 4.54 -0.62 3.44
CA SER A 119 3.97 -1.87 2.92
C SER A 119 2.59 -2.16 3.50
N ALA A 120 2.34 -1.82 4.77
CA ALA A 120 1.01 -1.88 5.36
C ALA A 120 0.03 -0.91 4.67
N ALA A 121 0.46 0.32 4.40
CA ALA A 121 -0.35 1.29 3.66
C ALA A 121 -0.69 0.78 2.25
N ALA A 122 0.29 0.23 1.52
CA ALA A 122 0.05 -0.37 0.20
C ALA A 122 -0.93 -1.56 0.26
N LEU A 123 -0.79 -2.43 1.28
CA LEU A 123 -1.71 -3.55 1.51
C LEU A 123 -3.15 -3.06 1.74
N ILE A 124 -3.32 -2.01 2.54
CA ILE A 124 -4.63 -1.40 2.81
C ILE A 124 -5.25 -0.83 1.52
N LEU A 125 -4.48 -0.05 0.75
CA LEU A 125 -4.96 0.50 -0.51
C LEU A 125 -5.37 -0.62 -1.48
N TYR A 126 -4.52 -1.63 -1.69
CA TYR A 126 -4.86 -2.77 -2.57
C TYR A 126 -6.07 -3.56 -2.08
N THR A 127 -6.23 -3.73 -0.75
CA THR A 127 -7.39 -4.41 -0.18
C THR A 127 -8.69 -3.67 -0.48
N CYS A 128 -8.69 -2.33 -0.42
CA CYS A 128 -9.84 -1.51 -0.79
C CYS A 128 -10.14 -1.58 -2.30
N LEU A 129 -9.11 -1.44 -3.12
CA LEU A 129 -9.23 -1.42 -4.58
C LEU A 129 -9.66 -2.77 -5.18
N LEU A 130 -9.21 -3.87 -4.60
CA LEU A 130 -9.54 -5.23 -5.04
C LEU A 130 -10.85 -5.76 -4.45
N GLY A 131 -11.31 -5.17 -3.35
CA GLY A 131 -12.55 -5.55 -2.68
C GLY A 131 -12.40 -6.75 -1.72
N GLN A 132 -13.52 -7.11 -1.11
CA GLN A 132 -13.61 -8.17 -0.11
C GLN A 132 -13.30 -9.54 -0.71
N GLY A 133 -12.52 -10.36 0.02
CA GLY A 133 -12.09 -11.69 -0.43
C GLY A 133 -10.82 -11.69 -1.26
N SER A 134 -10.21 -10.52 -1.50
CA SER A 134 -8.99 -10.36 -2.28
C SER A 134 -7.75 -10.04 -1.42
N GLU A 135 -7.82 -10.27 -0.10
CA GLU A 135 -6.76 -9.92 0.85
C GLU A 135 -5.41 -10.58 0.50
N ARG A 136 -5.44 -11.86 0.09
CA ARG A 136 -4.22 -12.57 -0.35
C ARG A 136 -3.65 -11.96 -1.64
N LYS A 137 -4.50 -11.64 -2.62
CA LYS A 137 -4.06 -10.94 -3.85
C LYS A 137 -3.45 -9.58 -3.56
N ALA A 138 -4.02 -8.84 -2.60
CA ALA A 138 -3.47 -7.56 -2.16
C ALA A 138 -2.06 -7.73 -1.61
N MET A 139 -1.86 -8.73 -0.74
CA MET A 139 -0.54 -9.04 -0.18
C MET A 139 0.44 -9.52 -1.24
N ASP A 140 0.02 -10.37 -2.17
CA ASP A 140 0.85 -10.86 -3.27
C ASP A 140 1.35 -9.70 -4.15
N ARG A 141 0.52 -8.67 -4.40
CA ARG A 141 0.94 -7.46 -5.12
C ARG A 141 2.00 -6.67 -4.35
N VAL A 142 1.86 -6.54 -3.04
CA VAL A 142 2.87 -5.88 -2.19
C VAL A 142 4.19 -6.66 -2.25
N LEU A 143 4.15 -7.97 -2.06
CA LEU A 143 5.34 -8.83 -2.07
C LEU A 143 6.01 -8.91 -3.45
N HIS A 144 5.22 -8.85 -4.53
CA HIS A 144 5.78 -8.81 -5.88
C HIS A 144 6.66 -7.58 -6.13
N GLN A 145 6.21 -6.42 -5.63
CA GLN A 145 6.98 -5.17 -5.77
C GLN A 145 8.09 -5.04 -4.70
N ARG A 146 7.82 -5.50 -3.48
CA ARG A 146 8.70 -5.36 -2.32
C ARG A 146 8.83 -6.69 -1.58
N PRO A 147 9.68 -7.62 -2.06
CA PRO A 147 9.80 -8.97 -1.48
C PRO A 147 10.20 -8.98 0.00
N ILE A 148 10.86 -7.91 0.48
CA ILE A 148 11.24 -7.73 1.88
C ILE A 148 10.13 -7.14 2.75
N ALA A 149 8.94 -6.87 2.22
CA ALA A 149 7.83 -6.27 2.95
C ALA A 149 7.45 -7.10 4.19
N ARG A 150 7.22 -6.37 5.28
CA ARG A 150 6.70 -6.88 6.56
C ARG A 150 5.68 -5.85 7.06
N PRO A 151 4.44 -5.90 6.57
CA PRO A 151 3.44 -4.89 6.90
C PRO A 151 3.25 -4.72 8.40
N ASN A 152 3.23 -3.48 8.88
CA ASN A 152 3.00 -3.16 10.29
C ASN A 152 1.67 -3.75 10.75
N ARG A 153 1.73 -4.64 11.74
CA ARG A 153 0.59 -5.43 12.21
C ARG A 153 -0.52 -4.55 12.76
N ARG A 154 -0.20 -3.53 13.55
CA ARG A 154 -1.19 -2.59 14.10
C ARG A 154 -1.99 -1.89 13.01
N MET A 155 -1.33 -1.39 11.95
CA MET A 155 -2.03 -0.77 10.83
C MET A 155 -3.02 -1.73 10.17
N VAL A 156 -2.59 -2.98 9.98
CA VAL A 156 -3.40 -4.04 9.38
C VAL A 156 -4.59 -4.43 10.27
N GLU A 157 -4.39 -4.54 11.58
CA GLU A 157 -5.47 -4.85 12.55
C GLU A 157 -6.54 -3.75 12.57
N ILE A 158 -6.13 -2.47 12.55
CA ILE A 158 -7.07 -1.35 12.48
C ILE A 158 -7.84 -1.39 11.15
N ALA A 159 -7.14 -1.63 10.03
CA ALA A 159 -7.78 -1.74 8.71
C ALA A 159 -8.74 -2.92 8.62
N ASP A 160 -8.38 -4.08 9.16
CA ASP A 160 -9.24 -5.26 9.20
C ASP A 160 -10.57 -4.96 9.89
N LYS A 161 -10.50 -4.28 11.05
CA LYS A 161 -11.66 -3.85 11.81
C LYS A 161 -12.52 -2.83 11.05
N LEU A 162 -11.89 -1.76 10.54
CA LEU A 162 -12.61 -0.68 9.84
C LEU A 162 -13.27 -1.16 8.54
N LEU A 163 -12.67 -2.12 7.85
CA LEU A 163 -13.18 -2.70 6.62
C LEU A 163 -14.09 -3.92 6.83
N GLY A 164 -14.30 -4.35 8.09
CA GLY A 164 -15.12 -5.52 8.43
C GLY A 164 -14.58 -6.82 7.82
N ARG A 165 -13.24 -7.02 7.84
CA ARG A 165 -12.60 -8.19 7.21
C ARG A 165 -12.57 -9.43 8.11
N GLU A 166 -12.97 -9.34 9.36
CA GLU A 166 -13.11 -10.48 10.30
C GLU A 166 -11.83 -11.32 10.42
N GLY A 167 -10.69 -10.65 10.53
CA GLY A 167 -9.38 -11.28 10.64
C GLY A 167 -8.76 -11.75 9.30
N ARG A 168 -9.46 -11.59 8.17
CA ARG A 168 -8.93 -12.04 6.85
C ARG A 168 -7.69 -11.27 6.44
N LEU A 169 -7.66 -9.95 6.72
CA LEU A 169 -6.50 -9.13 6.39
C LEU A 169 -5.32 -9.41 7.34
N ILE A 170 -5.60 -9.77 8.59
CA ILE A 170 -4.56 -10.16 9.56
C ILE A 170 -3.91 -11.49 9.14
N ARG A 171 -4.71 -12.47 8.71
CA ARG A 171 -4.21 -13.80 8.31
C ARG A 171 -3.25 -13.79 7.12
N VAL A 172 -3.25 -12.76 6.28
CA VAL A 172 -2.28 -12.70 5.17
C VAL A 172 -0.88 -12.28 5.61
N LEU A 173 -0.69 -11.88 6.88
CA LEU A 173 0.62 -11.58 7.47
C LEU A 173 1.34 -12.85 7.96
N GLU A 174 0.61 -13.96 8.10
CA GLU A 174 1.11 -15.27 8.55
C GLU A 174 1.62 -16.10 7.36
#